data_95c9d47550a86e0d8c0e5e55d4fb32cf
#
_entry.id   95c9d47550a86e0d8c0e5e55d4fb32cf
#
_cell.length_a   1.000
_cell.length_b   1.000
_cell.length_c   1.000
_cell.angle_alpha   90.00
_cell.angle_beta   90.00
_cell.angle_gamma   90.00
#
_symmetry.space_group_name_H-M   'P 1'
#
loop_
_entity.id
_entity.type
_entity.pdbx_description
1 polymer ?
#
loop_
_entity_poly.entity_id
_entity_poly.type
_entity_poly.pdbx_seq_one_letter_code
_entity_poly.pdbx_strand_id
1 'polypeptide(L)'
;MHISIFKRIVVVYSIMGKIFGKWISPFILFPIFFLLRFIVFLFMSLDRCFYFSLSKNTIKNPIVIVGNPRSGTTFLQRFLVNSGFGQGSQLWQMIYPSIILQKLLKPILPLLEFISPAKHHSTAAHKTSLSSVETDDVGMLFRFFDGFFLYGFFLSWSEKDLFDWVDPEIRDNSIRDFNWLESVWKRILINSNNDRIVAKLFSVSANCPKFQERYPDSRLLYMVRNPVDVIPSGLSLVTGVLDKKFGFWNKPKDKRDRFIGNLYRGLVELLLRFERDWSNNKINKDKVLIVNFNSMMNDFDLLMDKIIIFTNHSNSSSLKSIIKETSNNQKAYKSKHKYDLSKFGLTKDKIEQDCKKYYETFIN
;
A
#
# COMPACT_ATOMS: atom_id res chain seq x y z
N MET A 1 9.23 -4.21 20.94
CA MET A 1 10.31 -5.14 20.45
C MET A 1 11.18 -4.40 19.42
N HIS A 2 12.51 -4.42 19.56
CA HIS A 2 13.41 -3.81 18.56
C HIS A 2 13.99 -4.87 17.64
N ILE A 3 13.73 -4.75 16.31
CA ILE A 3 14.27 -5.66 15.30
C ILE A 3 15.17 -4.84 14.37
N SER A 4 16.49 -5.10 14.43
CA SER A 4 17.45 -4.38 13.59
C SER A 4 17.27 -4.70 12.10
N ILE A 5 17.69 -3.79 11.22
CA ILE A 5 17.69 -4.03 9.77
C ILE A 5 18.56 -5.23 9.40
N PHE A 6 19.67 -5.43 10.08
CA PHE A 6 20.57 -6.57 9.83
C PHE A 6 19.87 -7.90 10.12
N LYS A 7 19.11 -7.99 11.21
CA LYS A 7 18.35 -9.21 11.54
C LYS A 7 17.33 -9.52 10.42
N ARG A 8 16.62 -8.52 9.92
CA ARG A 8 15.69 -8.69 8.79
C ARG A 8 16.41 -9.14 7.52
N ILE A 9 17.55 -8.54 7.21
CA ILE A 9 18.38 -8.92 6.06
C ILE A 9 18.85 -10.38 6.17
N VAL A 10 19.36 -10.79 7.33
CA VAL A 10 19.83 -12.17 7.56
C VAL A 10 18.69 -13.17 7.36
N VAL A 11 17.49 -12.87 7.88
CA VAL A 11 16.33 -13.75 7.70
C VAL A 11 15.91 -13.80 6.22
N VAL A 12 15.81 -12.66 5.54
CA VAL A 12 15.46 -12.65 4.11
C VAL A 12 16.53 -13.34 3.26
N TYR A 13 17.80 -13.14 3.57
CA TYR A 13 18.91 -13.84 2.92
C TYR A 13 18.77 -15.37 3.07
N SER A 14 18.51 -15.84 4.29
CA SER A 14 18.28 -17.25 4.57
C SER A 14 17.08 -17.81 3.79
N ILE A 15 15.97 -17.06 3.73
CA ILE A 15 14.78 -17.43 2.94
C ILE A 15 15.13 -17.50 1.45
N MET A 16 15.82 -16.49 0.91
CA MET A 16 16.23 -16.47 -0.50
C MET A 16 17.11 -17.68 -0.86
N GLY A 17 18.03 -18.05 0.02
CA GLY A 17 18.87 -19.23 -0.17
C GLY A 17 18.11 -20.54 -0.03
N LYS A 18 17.44 -20.76 1.11
CA LYS A 18 16.81 -22.04 1.46
C LYS A 18 15.53 -22.34 0.66
N ILE A 19 14.74 -21.34 0.30
CA ILE A 19 13.46 -21.51 -0.40
C ILE A 19 13.65 -21.40 -1.91
N PHE A 20 14.43 -20.40 -2.35
CA PHE A 20 14.54 -20.07 -3.77
C PHE A 20 15.87 -20.51 -4.40
N GLY A 21 16.83 -21.03 -3.62
CA GLY A 21 18.17 -21.40 -4.10
C GLY A 21 19.01 -20.20 -4.55
N LYS A 22 18.69 -18.99 -4.08
CA LYS A 22 19.32 -17.73 -4.50
C LYS A 22 20.26 -17.21 -3.41
N TRP A 23 21.45 -17.82 -3.29
CA TRP A 23 22.46 -17.38 -2.32
C TRP A 23 23.29 -16.18 -2.81
N ILE A 24 23.61 -16.12 -4.10
CA ILE A 24 24.50 -15.09 -4.65
C ILE A 24 23.76 -13.77 -4.88
N SER A 25 22.56 -13.80 -5.48
CA SER A 25 21.86 -12.57 -5.87
C SER A 25 21.54 -11.62 -4.71
N PRO A 26 21.11 -12.06 -3.50
CA PRO A 26 20.92 -11.13 -2.38
C PRO A 26 22.25 -10.57 -1.88
N PHE A 27 23.34 -11.34 -1.95
CA PHE A 27 24.66 -10.87 -1.54
C PHE A 27 25.13 -9.66 -2.38
N ILE A 28 24.77 -9.64 -3.66
CA ILE A 28 25.03 -8.49 -4.56
C ILE A 28 24.00 -7.37 -4.34
N LEU A 29 22.72 -7.73 -4.18
CA LEU A 29 21.64 -6.74 -4.10
C LEU A 29 21.64 -5.92 -2.79
N PHE A 30 22.07 -6.50 -1.67
CA PHE A 30 22.11 -5.75 -0.41
C PHE A 30 23.12 -4.60 -0.41
N PRO A 31 24.38 -4.76 -0.88
CA PRO A 31 25.27 -3.61 -1.06
C PRO A 31 24.70 -2.52 -1.96
N ILE A 32 24.06 -2.89 -3.09
CA ILE A 32 23.41 -1.95 -4.00
C ILE A 32 22.27 -1.19 -3.27
N PHE A 33 21.47 -1.91 -2.49
CA PHE A 33 20.41 -1.32 -1.68
C PHE A 33 20.95 -0.31 -0.65
N PHE A 34 22.05 -0.63 0.03
CA PHE A 34 22.68 0.30 0.97
C PHE A 34 23.31 1.50 0.28
N LEU A 35 23.95 1.30 -0.89
CA LEU A 35 24.47 2.38 -1.71
C LEU A 35 23.36 3.34 -2.15
N LEU A 36 22.23 2.79 -2.65
CA LEU A 36 21.07 3.58 -3.00
C LEU A 36 20.54 4.41 -1.81
N ARG A 37 20.42 3.78 -0.63
CA ARG A 37 20.00 4.48 0.59
C ARG A 37 20.96 5.61 0.99
N PHE A 38 22.26 5.38 0.83
CA PHE A 38 23.26 6.40 1.10
C PHE A 38 23.13 7.58 0.13
N ILE A 39 22.98 7.31 -1.18
CA ILE A 39 22.74 8.34 -2.20
C ILE A 39 21.46 9.13 -1.87
N VAL A 40 20.37 8.44 -1.59
CA VAL A 40 19.10 9.09 -1.20
C VAL A 40 19.27 9.96 0.04
N PHE A 41 19.97 9.48 1.07
CA PHE A 41 20.24 10.24 2.28
C PHE A 41 21.05 11.52 1.98
N LEU A 42 22.09 11.41 1.15
CA LEU A 42 22.94 12.53 0.76
C LEU A 42 22.12 13.61 0.04
N PHE A 43 21.38 13.23 -0.98
CA PHE A 43 20.58 14.17 -1.75
C PHE A 43 19.39 14.73 -0.95
N MET A 44 18.77 13.98 -0.05
CA MET A 44 17.76 14.52 0.87
C MET A 44 18.33 15.50 1.87
N SER A 45 19.62 15.36 2.24
CA SER A 45 20.32 16.34 3.07
C SER A 45 20.60 17.63 2.29
N LEU A 46 21.02 17.51 1.03
CA LEU A 46 21.15 18.65 0.13
C LEU A 46 19.82 19.38 -0.11
N ASP A 47 18.71 18.65 -0.26
CA ASP A 47 17.38 19.29 -0.35
C ASP A 47 17.11 20.26 0.80
N ARG A 48 17.52 19.92 2.03
CA ARG A 48 17.32 20.80 3.21
C ARG A 48 18.10 22.11 3.10
N CYS A 49 19.25 22.10 2.41
CA CYS A 49 20.06 23.28 2.19
C CYS A 49 19.45 24.20 1.10
N PHE A 50 18.84 23.65 0.07
CA PHE A 50 18.34 24.40 -1.07
C PHE A 50 16.84 24.70 -1.02
N TYR A 51 16.04 23.90 -0.29
CA TYR A 51 14.58 24.05 -0.19
C TYR A 51 14.17 24.37 1.25
N PHE A 52 14.37 25.60 1.70
CA PHE A 52 14.00 26.06 3.06
C PHE A 52 12.50 25.88 3.37
N SER A 53 11.66 25.83 2.36
CA SER A 53 10.22 25.55 2.51
C SER A 53 9.92 24.18 3.11
N LEU A 54 10.86 23.20 3.00
CA LEU A 54 10.68 21.88 3.61
C LEU A 54 10.51 21.91 5.13
N SER A 55 11.13 22.86 5.81
CA SER A 55 11.00 23.03 7.27
C SER A 55 9.71 23.75 7.66
N LYS A 56 9.18 24.61 6.78
CA LYS A 56 8.01 25.46 7.05
C LYS A 56 6.70 24.81 6.62
N ASN A 57 6.72 23.99 5.56
CA ASN A 57 5.52 23.37 5.04
C ASN A 57 5.02 22.27 5.98
N THR A 58 3.72 22.26 6.21
CA THR A 58 2.99 21.19 6.93
C THR A 58 2.09 20.46 5.95
N ILE A 59 1.87 19.18 6.18
CA ILE A 59 0.87 18.41 5.44
C ILE A 59 -0.50 18.77 6.00
N LYS A 60 -1.38 19.31 5.15
CA LYS A 60 -2.72 19.78 5.54
C LYS A 60 -3.79 18.92 4.90
N ASN A 61 -4.78 18.52 5.67
CA ASN A 61 -5.97 17.80 5.23
C ASN A 61 -5.67 16.65 4.23
N PRO A 62 -4.70 15.75 4.52
CA PRO A 62 -4.39 14.68 3.58
C PRO A 62 -5.61 13.76 3.40
N ILE A 63 -5.87 13.35 2.16
CA ILE A 63 -6.85 12.31 1.85
C ILE A 63 -6.09 10.98 1.82
N VAL A 64 -6.51 10.02 2.63
CA VAL A 64 -5.83 8.74 2.74
C VAL A 64 -6.80 7.60 2.49
N ILE A 65 -6.51 6.82 1.46
CA ILE A 65 -7.27 5.63 1.13
C ILE A 65 -6.68 4.47 1.93
N VAL A 66 -7.52 3.88 2.76
CA VAL A 66 -7.20 2.81 3.71
C VAL A 66 -8.02 1.57 3.38
N GLY A 67 -7.56 0.42 3.75
CA GLY A 67 -8.24 -0.86 3.53
C GLY A 67 -7.32 -1.89 2.90
N ASN A 68 -7.75 -3.13 2.86
CA ASN A 68 -6.92 -4.22 2.36
C ASN A 68 -6.53 -4.03 0.88
N PRO A 69 -5.34 -4.48 0.49
CA PRO A 69 -5.00 -4.63 -0.92
C PRO A 69 -6.12 -5.38 -1.65
N ARG A 70 -6.47 -4.97 -2.87
CA ARG A 70 -7.54 -5.55 -3.71
C ARG A 70 -8.97 -5.12 -3.38
N SER A 71 -9.17 -4.16 -2.51
CA SER A 71 -10.50 -3.58 -2.24
C SER A 71 -10.88 -2.42 -3.18
N GLY A 72 -10.16 -2.23 -4.30
CA GLY A 72 -10.41 -1.12 -5.24
C GLY A 72 -9.62 0.15 -4.91
N THR A 73 -8.77 0.12 -3.89
CA THR A 73 -7.99 1.26 -3.40
C THR A 73 -7.17 1.97 -4.49
N THR A 74 -6.55 1.22 -5.42
CA THR A 74 -5.75 1.80 -6.51
C THR A 74 -6.60 2.56 -7.53
N PHE A 75 -7.77 2.04 -7.86
CA PHE A 75 -8.69 2.72 -8.76
C PHE A 75 -9.12 4.07 -8.16
N LEU A 76 -9.59 4.06 -6.91
CA LEU A 76 -10.04 5.27 -6.25
C LEU A 76 -8.90 6.30 -6.10
N GLN A 77 -7.70 5.86 -5.70
CA GLN A 77 -6.53 6.74 -5.59
C GLN A 77 -6.23 7.44 -6.92
N ARG A 78 -6.09 6.66 -8.00
CA ARG A 78 -5.77 7.20 -9.33
C ARG A 78 -6.87 8.13 -9.84
N PHE A 79 -8.13 7.79 -9.60
CA PHE A 79 -9.24 8.67 -9.94
C PHE A 79 -9.14 10.01 -9.21
N LEU A 80 -8.98 9.99 -7.88
CA LEU A 80 -8.89 11.23 -7.10
C LEU A 80 -7.69 12.10 -7.49
N VAL A 81 -6.52 11.48 -7.73
CA VAL A 81 -5.32 12.19 -8.19
C VAL A 81 -5.54 12.82 -9.57
N ASN A 82 -6.06 12.06 -10.53
CA ASN A 82 -6.29 12.53 -11.89
C ASN A 82 -7.42 13.59 -11.96
N SER A 83 -8.33 13.59 -11.00
CA SER A 83 -9.43 14.55 -10.89
C SER A 83 -9.10 15.77 -10.01
N GLY A 84 -7.83 15.94 -9.61
CA GLY A 84 -7.36 17.15 -8.95
C GLY A 84 -7.63 17.24 -7.44
N PHE A 85 -8.04 16.15 -6.76
CA PHE A 85 -8.24 16.16 -5.31
C PHE A 85 -6.94 16.36 -4.52
N GLY A 86 -5.81 16.13 -5.12
CA GLY A 86 -4.48 16.31 -4.56
C GLY A 86 -3.41 15.53 -5.32
N GLN A 87 -2.20 15.54 -4.82
CA GLN A 87 -1.03 14.88 -5.42
C GLN A 87 -0.83 13.48 -4.82
N GLY A 88 -0.70 12.47 -5.68
CA GLY A 88 -0.33 11.10 -5.27
C GLY A 88 1.17 10.85 -5.41
N SER A 89 1.68 9.90 -4.62
CA SER A 89 3.07 9.44 -4.71
C SER A 89 3.27 8.47 -5.87
N GLN A 90 4.15 8.79 -6.81
CA GLN A 90 4.58 7.85 -7.84
C GLN A 90 5.65 6.90 -7.29
N LEU A 91 5.71 5.67 -7.81
CA LEU A 91 6.65 4.66 -7.32
C LEU A 91 8.10 5.15 -7.31
N TRP A 92 8.56 5.78 -8.40
CA TRP A 92 9.94 6.29 -8.48
C TRP A 92 10.22 7.41 -7.47
N GLN A 93 9.22 8.22 -7.10
CA GLN A 93 9.35 9.27 -6.09
C GLN A 93 9.52 8.70 -4.68
N MET A 94 8.97 7.52 -4.41
CA MET A 94 9.17 6.82 -3.14
C MET A 94 10.53 6.13 -3.06
N ILE A 95 11.07 5.69 -4.20
CA ILE A 95 12.42 5.11 -4.28
C ILE A 95 13.49 6.21 -4.21
N TYR A 96 13.25 7.33 -4.90
CA TYR A 96 14.15 8.51 -5.02
C TYR A 96 13.45 9.78 -4.52
N PRO A 97 13.21 9.93 -3.20
CA PRO A 97 12.36 10.99 -2.66
C PRO A 97 12.98 12.39 -2.72
N SER A 98 14.30 12.53 -2.92
CA SER A 98 14.94 13.83 -2.99
C SER A 98 14.51 14.62 -4.22
N ILE A 99 14.20 15.91 -4.04
CA ILE A 99 13.82 16.85 -5.11
C ILE A 99 14.96 16.99 -6.12
N ILE A 100 16.18 17.19 -5.63
CA ILE A 100 17.37 17.36 -6.48
C ILE A 100 17.61 16.08 -7.28
N LEU A 101 17.57 14.93 -6.61
CA LEU A 101 17.78 13.64 -7.26
C LEU A 101 16.69 13.37 -8.31
N GLN A 102 15.43 13.71 -8.02
CA GLN A 102 14.34 13.59 -8.98
C GLN A 102 14.55 14.45 -10.22
N LYS A 103 15.03 15.69 -10.06
CA LYS A 103 15.35 16.56 -11.19
C LYS A 103 16.46 15.97 -12.07
N LEU A 104 17.47 15.36 -11.46
CA LEU A 104 18.57 14.69 -12.19
C LEU A 104 18.11 13.41 -12.90
N LEU A 105 17.22 12.63 -12.28
CA LEU A 105 16.74 11.35 -12.83
C LEU A 105 15.61 11.52 -13.86
N LYS A 106 14.86 12.63 -13.82
CA LYS A 106 13.69 12.85 -14.69
C LYS A 106 14.00 12.66 -16.19
N PRO A 107 15.12 13.15 -16.75
CA PRO A 107 15.45 12.96 -18.17
C PRO A 107 15.68 11.49 -18.55
N ILE A 108 16.21 10.69 -17.62
CA ILE A 108 16.51 9.27 -17.84
C ILE A 108 15.42 8.33 -17.31
N LEU A 109 14.30 8.88 -16.82
CA LEU A 109 13.19 8.08 -16.28
C LEU A 109 12.64 7.05 -17.29
N PRO A 110 12.52 7.33 -18.62
CA PRO A 110 12.11 6.32 -19.60
C PRO A 110 13.07 5.12 -19.66
N LEU A 111 14.37 5.36 -19.53
CA LEU A 111 15.38 4.29 -19.47
C LEU A 111 15.26 3.49 -18.17
N LEU A 112 15.10 4.18 -17.04
CA LEU A 112 14.86 3.53 -15.75
C LEU A 112 13.59 2.68 -15.77
N GLU A 113 12.51 3.15 -16.40
CA GLU A 113 11.27 2.41 -16.59
C GLU A 113 11.52 1.12 -17.40
N PHE A 114 12.30 1.21 -18.48
CA PHE A 114 12.60 0.06 -19.35
C PHE A 114 13.35 -1.06 -18.59
N ILE A 115 14.34 -0.73 -17.78
CA ILE A 115 15.14 -1.69 -16.99
C ILE A 115 14.50 -2.05 -15.65
N SER A 116 13.46 -1.34 -15.24
CA SER A 116 12.85 -1.51 -13.92
C SER A 116 12.23 -2.89 -13.71
N PRO A 117 12.50 -3.53 -12.56
CA PRO A 117 11.79 -4.73 -12.15
C PRO A 117 10.29 -4.50 -11.89
N ALA A 118 9.83 -3.26 -11.77
CA ALA A 118 8.42 -2.92 -11.51
C ALA A 118 7.48 -3.51 -12.57
N LYS A 119 7.88 -3.54 -13.85
CA LYS A 119 7.11 -4.19 -14.91
C LYS A 119 6.85 -5.68 -14.70
N HIS A 120 7.69 -6.36 -13.90
CA HIS A 120 7.49 -7.77 -13.55
C HIS A 120 6.42 -7.95 -12.47
N HIS A 121 6.12 -6.92 -11.69
CA HIS A 121 5.01 -6.89 -10.75
C HIS A 121 3.69 -6.52 -11.42
N SER A 122 3.73 -6.06 -12.68
CA SER A 122 2.52 -5.78 -13.44
C SER A 122 1.84 -7.09 -13.83
N THR A 123 0.59 -7.24 -13.40
CA THR A 123 -0.31 -8.31 -13.80
C THR A 123 -1.44 -7.72 -14.64
N ALA A 124 -2.23 -8.57 -15.32
CA ALA A 124 -3.42 -8.10 -16.02
C ALA A 124 -4.40 -7.34 -15.11
N ALA A 125 -4.42 -7.68 -13.82
CA ALA A 125 -5.28 -7.07 -12.81
C ALA A 125 -4.65 -5.86 -12.09
N HIS A 126 -3.33 -5.64 -12.22
CA HIS A 126 -2.62 -4.54 -11.58
C HIS A 126 -1.41 -4.12 -12.42
N LYS A 127 -1.58 -3.03 -13.17
CA LYS A 127 -0.49 -2.45 -13.94
C LYS A 127 0.33 -1.52 -13.06
N THR A 128 1.62 -1.84 -12.90
CA THR A 128 2.58 -1.07 -12.12
C THR A 128 3.71 -0.57 -13.03
N SER A 129 4.06 0.69 -12.89
CA SER A 129 5.22 1.33 -13.53
C SER A 129 5.92 2.24 -12.53
N LEU A 130 7.13 2.70 -12.83
CA LEU A 130 7.81 3.68 -11.99
C LEU A 130 7.03 4.99 -11.90
N SER A 131 6.39 5.39 -12.99
CA SER A 131 5.61 6.63 -13.09
C SER A 131 4.18 6.50 -12.57
N SER A 132 3.70 5.29 -12.24
CA SER A 132 2.35 5.11 -11.72
C SER A 132 2.24 5.53 -10.25
N VAL A 133 1.08 6.11 -9.91
CA VAL A 133 0.72 6.36 -8.51
C VAL A 133 0.47 5.03 -7.83
N GLU A 134 1.20 4.79 -6.72
CA GLU A 134 1.20 3.53 -5.99
C GLU A 134 0.99 3.74 -4.49
N THR A 135 0.92 2.63 -3.74
CA THR A 135 0.77 2.71 -2.29
C THR A 135 2.03 3.26 -1.64
N ASP A 136 1.84 4.19 -0.72
CA ASP A 136 2.93 4.81 0.04
C ASP A 136 3.62 3.82 1.00
N ASP A 137 2.97 2.69 1.32
CA ASP A 137 3.57 1.59 2.11
C ASP A 137 4.88 1.04 1.50
N VAL A 138 5.04 1.14 0.18
CA VAL A 138 6.28 0.75 -0.52
C VAL A 138 7.49 1.55 -0.02
N GLY A 139 7.27 2.80 0.40
CA GLY A 139 8.31 3.64 0.97
C GLY A 139 9.00 3.03 2.19
N MET A 140 8.26 2.27 3.02
CA MET A 140 8.80 1.57 4.20
C MET A 140 9.78 0.47 3.79
N LEU A 141 9.45 -0.29 2.74
CA LEU A 141 10.34 -1.33 2.21
C LEU A 141 11.65 -0.72 1.71
N PHE A 142 11.58 0.30 0.85
CA PHE A 142 12.79 0.90 0.26
C PHE A 142 13.62 1.67 1.29
N ARG A 143 12.99 2.33 2.26
CA ARG A 143 13.72 3.11 3.28
C ARG A 143 14.26 2.26 4.41
N PHE A 144 13.44 1.39 4.96
CA PHE A 144 13.75 0.70 6.21
C PHE A 144 13.97 -0.79 6.05
N PHE A 145 13.70 -1.36 4.86
CA PHE A 145 13.61 -2.79 4.64
C PHE A 145 12.66 -3.43 5.67
N ASP A 146 11.41 -2.91 5.70
CA ASP A 146 10.43 -3.16 6.75
C ASP A 146 8.99 -3.08 6.22
N GLY A 147 8.00 -3.37 7.09
CA GLY A 147 6.58 -3.21 6.84
C GLY A 147 5.93 -4.41 6.16
N PHE A 148 4.65 -4.26 5.86
CA PHE A 148 3.80 -5.35 5.33
C PHE A 148 4.27 -5.90 3.98
N PHE A 149 4.96 -5.11 3.16
CA PHE A 149 5.55 -5.62 1.92
C PHE A 149 6.68 -6.61 2.19
N LEU A 150 7.53 -6.33 3.18
CA LEU A 150 8.57 -7.27 3.58
C LEU A 150 7.95 -8.57 4.11
N TYR A 151 6.90 -8.45 4.95
CA TYR A 151 6.16 -9.60 5.45
C TYR A 151 5.54 -10.40 4.30
N GLY A 152 4.74 -9.75 3.46
CA GLY A 152 3.97 -10.40 2.41
C GLY A 152 4.82 -11.14 1.36
N PHE A 153 6.00 -10.62 1.02
CA PHE A 153 6.84 -11.25 0.00
C PHE A 153 7.91 -12.19 0.55
N PHE A 154 8.39 -11.95 1.79
CA PHE A 154 9.54 -12.67 2.32
C PHE A 154 9.28 -13.29 3.70
N LEU A 155 8.89 -12.54 4.72
CA LEU A 155 8.85 -13.07 6.08
C LEU A 155 7.80 -14.17 6.28
N SER A 156 6.73 -14.17 5.48
CA SER A 156 5.72 -15.23 5.50
C SER A 156 6.25 -16.63 5.12
N TRP A 157 7.46 -16.73 4.55
CA TRP A 157 8.13 -18.01 4.30
C TRP A 157 8.82 -18.60 5.54
N SER A 158 8.96 -17.84 6.60
CA SER A 158 9.66 -18.28 7.81
C SER A 158 8.94 -19.44 8.50
N GLU A 159 9.71 -20.32 9.13
CA GLU A 159 9.16 -21.45 9.89
C GLU A 159 8.32 -20.97 11.09
N LYS A 160 8.83 -19.98 11.79
CA LYS A 160 8.06 -19.24 12.79
C LYS A 160 7.38 -18.07 12.10
N ASP A 161 6.09 -17.88 12.33
CA ASP A 161 5.41 -16.69 11.85
C ASP A 161 6.05 -15.43 12.46
N LEU A 162 6.45 -14.52 11.58
CA LEU A 162 7.10 -13.27 11.92
C LEU A 162 6.17 -12.05 11.76
N PHE A 163 4.85 -12.24 11.81
CA PHE A 163 3.89 -11.15 11.74
C PHE A 163 4.16 -10.08 12.82
N ASP A 164 4.53 -10.51 14.02
CA ASP A 164 4.89 -9.62 15.13
C ASP A 164 6.02 -8.60 14.78
N TRP A 165 6.80 -8.88 13.72
CA TRP A 165 7.86 -7.95 13.29
C TRP A 165 7.30 -6.73 12.56
N VAL A 166 6.09 -6.83 12.04
CA VAL A 166 5.42 -5.76 11.29
C VAL A 166 4.13 -5.31 11.96
N ASP A 167 3.70 -5.97 13.02
CA ASP A 167 2.51 -5.61 13.78
C ASP A 167 2.77 -4.35 14.63
N PRO A 168 2.05 -3.24 14.40
CA PRO A 168 2.26 -2.00 15.15
C PRO A 168 1.87 -2.08 16.61
N GLU A 169 1.04 -3.03 17.05
CA GLU A 169 0.75 -3.25 18.49
C GLU A 169 1.93 -3.89 19.23
N ILE A 170 2.69 -4.75 18.55
CA ILE A 170 3.86 -5.44 19.13
C ILE A 170 5.13 -4.62 18.93
N ARG A 171 5.21 -3.94 17.78
CA ARG A 171 6.38 -3.16 17.39
C ARG A 171 5.92 -1.82 16.78
N ASP A 172 5.67 -0.86 17.65
CA ASP A 172 5.27 0.48 17.21
C ASP A 172 6.45 1.22 16.55
N ASN A 173 6.32 1.45 15.26
CA ASN A 173 7.23 2.25 14.45
C ASN A 173 6.55 3.51 13.90
N SER A 174 5.37 3.89 14.40
CA SER A 174 4.54 4.97 13.85
C SER A 174 5.29 6.30 13.73
N ILE A 175 6.03 6.69 14.75
CA ILE A 175 6.83 7.93 14.73
C ILE A 175 7.85 7.89 13.59
N ARG A 176 8.59 6.79 13.44
CA ARG A 176 9.58 6.62 12.37
C ARG A 176 8.93 6.69 10.99
N ASP A 177 7.86 5.94 10.82
CA ASP A 177 7.21 5.73 9.53
C ASP A 177 6.46 6.99 9.08
N PHE A 178 5.73 7.64 9.99
CA PHE A 178 5.01 8.88 9.67
C PHE A 178 5.96 10.05 9.43
N ASN A 179 7.07 10.17 10.16
CA ASN A 179 8.10 11.17 9.87
C ASN A 179 8.72 10.96 8.49
N TRP A 180 8.91 9.71 8.08
CA TRP A 180 9.40 9.41 6.75
C TRP A 180 8.38 9.77 5.67
N LEU A 181 7.12 9.34 5.81
CA LEU A 181 6.03 9.68 4.91
C LEU A 181 5.89 11.20 4.75
N GLU A 182 5.84 11.92 5.86
CA GLU A 182 5.77 13.39 5.84
C GLU A 182 6.93 14.02 5.08
N SER A 183 8.14 13.50 5.29
CA SER A 183 9.34 13.96 4.58
C SER A 183 9.25 13.74 3.07
N VAL A 184 8.67 12.63 2.62
CA VAL A 184 8.42 12.32 1.21
C VAL A 184 7.31 13.21 0.65
N TRP A 185 6.17 13.29 1.33
CA TRP A 185 5.00 14.06 0.91
C TRP A 185 5.32 15.56 0.77
N LYS A 186 6.07 16.15 1.71
CA LYS A 186 6.52 17.55 1.61
C LYS A 186 7.31 17.79 0.32
N ARG A 187 8.18 16.86 -0.07
CA ARG A 187 8.98 16.98 -1.30
C ARG A 187 8.13 16.82 -2.56
N ILE A 188 7.16 15.93 -2.53
CA ILE A 188 6.20 15.75 -3.62
C ILE A 188 5.39 17.04 -3.82
N LEU A 189 4.88 17.64 -2.75
CA LEU A 189 4.09 18.87 -2.81
C LEU A 189 4.90 20.07 -3.30
N ILE A 190 6.17 20.21 -2.91
CA ILE A 190 7.05 21.30 -3.42
C ILE A 190 7.21 21.20 -4.94
N ASN A 191 7.22 20.00 -5.52
CA ASN A 191 7.34 19.78 -6.96
C ASN A 191 5.99 19.74 -7.70
N SER A 192 4.89 20.00 -7.02
CA SER A 192 3.55 19.96 -7.58
C SER A 192 2.84 21.31 -7.41
N ASN A 193 1.75 21.50 -8.17
CA ASN A 193 0.87 22.65 -8.01
C ASN A 193 -0.26 22.39 -6.99
N ASN A 194 -0.22 21.27 -6.28
CA ASN A 194 -1.21 20.89 -5.27
C ASN A 194 -0.63 21.14 -3.88
N ASP A 195 -1.51 21.50 -2.96
CA ASP A 195 -1.20 21.70 -1.53
C ASP A 195 -1.61 20.50 -0.64
N ARG A 196 -2.27 19.48 -1.25
CA ARG A 196 -2.82 18.32 -0.58
C ARG A 196 -2.27 17.02 -1.14
N ILE A 197 -2.07 16.03 -0.27
CA ILE A 197 -1.72 14.64 -0.63
C ILE A 197 -2.98 13.78 -0.73
N VAL A 198 -3.00 12.90 -1.74
CA VAL A 198 -3.90 11.75 -1.86
C VAL A 198 -3.05 10.50 -1.75
N ALA A 199 -2.92 9.99 -0.54
CA ALA A 199 -2.13 8.79 -0.22
C ALA A 199 -2.98 7.51 -0.26
N LYS A 200 -2.29 6.37 -0.36
CA LYS A 200 -2.87 5.05 -0.16
C LYS A 200 -1.99 4.26 0.80
N LEU A 201 -2.54 3.88 1.94
CA LEU A 201 -1.83 3.21 3.04
C LEU A 201 -2.70 2.09 3.62
N PHE A 202 -2.45 0.86 3.21
CA PHE A 202 -3.14 -0.28 3.82
C PHE A 202 -2.60 -0.59 5.22
N SER A 203 -1.35 -0.23 5.53
CA SER A 203 -0.78 -0.36 6.87
C SER A 203 -1.53 0.46 7.92
N VAL A 204 -2.17 1.55 7.53
CA VAL A 204 -3.02 2.37 8.42
C VAL A 204 -4.25 1.60 8.90
N SER A 205 -4.70 0.56 8.18
CA SER A 205 -5.75 -0.34 8.71
C SER A 205 -5.37 -0.98 10.05
N ALA A 206 -4.08 -1.25 10.26
CA ALA A 206 -3.58 -1.81 11.53
C ALA A 206 -3.10 -0.75 12.52
N ASN A 207 -3.10 0.55 12.18
CA ASN A 207 -2.55 1.62 13.02
C ASN A 207 -3.31 2.95 12.85
N CYS A 208 -4.62 2.87 12.64
CA CYS A 208 -5.47 4.01 12.36
C CYS A 208 -5.48 5.05 13.51
N PRO A 209 -5.59 4.66 14.78
CA PRO A 209 -5.59 5.64 15.90
C PRO A 209 -4.31 6.49 15.93
N LYS A 210 -3.15 5.88 15.78
CA LYS A 210 -1.85 6.59 15.75
C LYS A 210 -1.73 7.50 14.53
N PHE A 211 -2.29 7.08 13.39
CA PHE A 211 -2.32 7.91 12.20
C PHE A 211 -3.19 9.15 12.40
N GLN A 212 -4.37 9.01 12.99
CA GLN A 212 -5.26 10.13 13.28
C GLN A 212 -4.69 11.06 14.36
N GLU A 213 -3.98 10.52 15.34
CA GLU A 213 -3.23 11.32 16.32
C GLU A 213 -2.19 12.23 15.64
N ARG A 214 -1.45 11.69 14.65
CA ARG A 214 -0.43 12.44 13.90
C ARG A 214 -1.02 13.44 12.90
N TYR A 215 -2.15 13.07 12.26
CA TYR A 215 -2.82 13.86 11.23
C TYR A 215 -4.31 14.05 11.58
N PRO A 216 -4.64 14.87 12.59
CA PRO A 216 -6.02 15.00 13.09
C PRO A 216 -6.97 15.63 12.07
N ASP A 217 -6.45 16.32 11.08
CA ASP A 217 -7.21 16.93 9.98
C ASP A 217 -7.34 16.01 8.75
N SER A 218 -6.75 14.81 8.78
CA SER A 218 -6.84 13.85 7.67
C SER A 218 -8.27 13.41 7.39
N ARG A 219 -8.53 13.07 6.11
CA ARG A 219 -9.76 12.44 5.63
C ARG A 219 -9.46 11.03 5.19
N LEU A 220 -9.94 10.05 5.94
CA LEU A 220 -9.72 8.64 5.64
C LEU A 220 -10.88 8.08 4.82
N LEU A 221 -10.57 7.44 3.71
CA LEU A 221 -11.53 6.70 2.88
C LEU A 221 -11.27 5.21 3.12
N TYR A 222 -12.06 4.59 4.01
CA TYR A 222 -11.89 3.17 4.34
C TYR A 222 -12.66 2.30 3.37
N MET A 223 -11.91 1.52 2.57
CA MET A 223 -12.46 0.66 1.52
C MET A 223 -12.97 -0.65 2.09
N VAL A 224 -14.26 -0.85 2.03
CA VAL A 224 -14.95 -2.08 2.46
C VAL A 224 -15.28 -2.95 1.24
N ARG A 225 -14.86 -4.21 1.30
CA ARG A 225 -15.18 -5.24 0.31
C ARG A 225 -15.27 -6.59 0.99
N ASN A 226 -16.10 -7.50 0.43
CA ASN A 226 -16.31 -8.84 0.96
C ASN A 226 -14.96 -9.58 1.14
N PRO A 227 -14.62 -10.07 2.35
CA PRO A 227 -13.38 -10.80 2.63
C PRO A 227 -13.18 -12.03 1.74
N VAL A 228 -14.25 -12.73 1.34
CA VAL A 228 -14.19 -13.87 0.40
C VAL A 228 -13.67 -13.47 -0.98
N ASP A 229 -13.80 -12.21 -1.38
CA ASP A 229 -13.22 -11.69 -2.62
C ASP A 229 -11.82 -11.11 -2.43
N VAL A 230 -11.62 -10.37 -1.33
CA VAL A 230 -10.40 -9.60 -1.08
C VAL A 230 -9.21 -10.50 -0.74
N ILE A 231 -9.42 -11.45 0.18
CA ILE A 231 -8.34 -12.30 0.71
C ILE A 231 -7.73 -13.18 -0.39
N PRO A 232 -8.53 -13.99 -1.15
CA PRO A 232 -7.95 -14.81 -2.22
C PRO A 232 -7.35 -13.97 -3.35
N SER A 233 -7.90 -12.78 -3.60
CA SER A 233 -7.31 -11.84 -4.56
C SER A 233 -5.94 -11.31 -4.10
N GLY A 234 -5.79 -11.05 -2.81
CA GLY A 234 -4.51 -10.66 -2.20
C GLY A 234 -3.47 -11.78 -2.26
N LEU A 235 -3.86 -12.99 -1.88
CA LEU A 235 -3.03 -14.20 -2.01
C LEU A 235 -2.60 -14.42 -3.46
N SER A 236 -3.53 -14.32 -4.42
CA SER A 236 -3.25 -14.49 -5.84
C SER A 236 -2.27 -13.45 -6.38
N LEU A 237 -2.36 -12.20 -5.92
CA LEU A 237 -1.43 -11.15 -6.33
C LEU A 237 0.00 -11.48 -5.90
N VAL A 238 0.21 -11.81 -4.62
CA VAL A 238 1.53 -12.06 -4.07
C VAL A 238 2.11 -13.36 -4.62
N THR A 239 1.35 -14.45 -4.61
CA THR A 239 1.79 -15.75 -5.16
C THR A 239 2.06 -15.66 -6.65
N GLY A 240 1.29 -14.88 -7.42
CA GLY A 240 1.51 -14.66 -8.85
C GLY A 240 2.83 -13.94 -9.15
N VAL A 241 3.18 -12.91 -8.35
CA VAL A 241 4.49 -12.24 -8.46
C VAL A 241 5.64 -13.20 -8.11
N LEU A 242 5.49 -13.97 -7.03
CA LEU A 242 6.50 -14.95 -6.60
C LEU A 242 6.63 -16.10 -7.61
N ASP A 243 5.53 -16.53 -8.22
CA ASP A 243 5.55 -17.58 -9.24
C ASP A 243 6.30 -17.13 -10.48
N LYS A 244 5.98 -15.93 -10.98
CA LYS A 244 6.66 -15.35 -12.15
C LYS A 244 8.17 -15.20 -11.95
N LYS A 245 8.63 -14.89 -10.72
CA LYS A 245 10.04 -14.67 -10.41
C LYS A 245 10.79 -15.92 -9.96
N PHE A 246 10.14 -16.79 -9.20
CA PHE A 246 10.79 -17.83 -8.43
C PHE A 246 10.12 -19.19 -8.56
N GLY A 247 9.06 -19.34 -9.38
CA GLY A 247 8.32 -20.58 -9.54
C GLY A 247 7.66 -21.01 -8.22
N PHE A 248 6.77 -20.18 -7.68
CA PHE A 248 6.10 -20.42 -6.40
C PHE A 248 5.44 -21.79 -6.34
N TRP A 249 4.69 -22.14 -7.38
CA TRP A 249 3.93 -23.40 -7.42
C TRP A 249 4.81 -24.65 -7.55
N ASN A 250 6.08 -24.50 -7.93
CA ASN A 250 7.06 -25.57 -7.99
C ASN A 250 7.80 -25.79 -6.64
N LYS A 251 7.50 -25.00 -5.61
CA LYS A 251 8.11 -25.18 -4.29
C LYS A 251 7.42 -26.31 -3.53
N PRO A 252 8.11 -26.98 -2.55
CA PRO A 252 7.52 -28.01 -1.71
C PRO A 252 6.19 -27.56 -1.10
N LYS A 253 5.23 -28.48 -1.07
CA LYS A 253 3.84 -28.18 -0.64
C LYS A 253 3.79 -27.63 0.79
N ASP A 254 4.51 -28.23 1.71
CA ASP A 254 4.61 -27.79 3.11
C ASP A 254 5.06 -26.33 3.26
N LYS A 255 6.03 -25.90 2.45
CA LYS A 255 6.54 -24.53 2.44
C LYS A 255 5.53 -23.55 1.84
N ARG A 256 4.83 -23.96 0.77
CA ARG A 256 3.78 -23.13 0.16
C ARG A 256 2.59 -22.97 1.11
N ASP A 257 2.14 -24.05 1.71
CA ASP A 257 0.99 -24.03 2.62
C ASP A 257 1.27 -23.14 3.84
N ARG A 258 2.49 -23.22 4.40
CA ARG A 258 2.94 -22.31 5.47
C ARG A 258 2.93 -20.86 5.03
N PHE A 259 3.52 -20.57 3.86
CA PHE A 259 3.52 -19.20 3.32
C PHE A 259 2.11 -18.66 3.13
N ILE A 260 1.23 -19.46 2.53
CA ILE A 260 -0.19 -19.09 2.31
C ILE A 260 -0.88 -18.86 3.66
N GLY A 261 -0.69 -19.74 4.63
CA GLY A 261 -1.28 -19.61 5.97
C GLY A 261 -0.83 -18.33 6.69
N ASN A 262 0.47 -18.03 6.67
CA ASN A 262 1.01 -16.82 7.27
C ASN A 262 0.49 -15.55 6.57
N LEU A 263 0.50 -15.52 5.24
CA LEU A 263 0.01 -14.37 4.47
C LEU A 263 -1.51 -14.18 4.65
N TYR A 264 -2.28 -15.28 4.67
CA TYR A 264 -3.71 -15.28 4.97
C TYR A 264 -3.98 -14.62 6.32
N ARG A 265 -3.28 -15.06 7.39
CA ARG A 265 -3.38 -14.46 8.71
C ARG A 265 -3.13 -12.94 8.67
N GLY A 266 -2.07 -12.50 7.99
CA GLY A 266 -1.77 -11.07 7.87
C GLY A 266 -2.87 -10.27 7.17
N LEU A 267 -3.49 -10.85 6.12
CA LEU A 267 -4.59 -10.20 5.41
C LEU A 267 -5.87 -10.13 6.25
N VAL A 268 -6.17 -11.17 7.04
CA VAL A 268 -7.30 -11.19 8.00
C VAL A 268 -7.05 -10.16 9.11
N GLU A 269 -5.84 -10.13 9.67
CA GLU A 269 -5.53 -9.21 10.76
C GLU A 269 -5.68 -7.73 10.37
N LEU A 270 -5.36 -7.35 9.14
CA LEU A 270 -5.57 -5.99 8.66
C LEU A 270 -7.06 -5.59 8.69
N LEU A 271 -7.99 -6.52 8.40
CA LEU A 271 -9.44 -6.28 8.47
C LEU A 271 -9.90 -6.18 9.93
N LEU A 272 -9.53 -7.17 10.73
CA LEU A 272 -9.98 -7.28 12.12
C LEU A 272 -9.40 -6.18 13.01
N ARG A 273 -8.18 -5.69 12.73
CA ARG A 273 -7.56 -4.63 13.48
C ARG A 273 -8.32 -3.32 13.32
N PHE A 274 -8.64 -2.95 12.08
CA PHE A 274 -9.43 -1.75 11.82
C PHE A 274 -10.84 -1.88 12.42
N GLU A 275 -11.49 -3.03 12.25
CA GLU A 275 -12.81 -3.31 12.85
C GLU A 275 -12.77 -3.16 14.37
N ARG A 276 -11.80 -3.79 15.04
CA ARG A 276 -11.64 -3.71 16.50
C ARG A 276 -11.44 -2.28 17.00
N ASP A 277 -10.60 -1.49 16.32
CA ASP A 277 -10.37 -0.09 16.71
C ASP A 277 -11.60 0.78 16.43
N TRP A 278 -12.36 0.48 15.37
CA TRP A 278 -13.62 1.12 15.03
C TRP A 278 -14.71 0.83 16.09
N SER A 279 -14.93 -0.44 16.43
CA SER A 279 -15.94 -0.89 17.39
C SER A 279 -15.63 -0.44 18.81
N ASN A 280 -14.34 -0.35 19.17
CA ASN A 280 -13.90 0.16 20.47
C ASN A 280 -13.78 1.70 20.53
N ASN A 281 -14.28 2.44 19.55
CA ASN A 281 -14.24 3.90 19.46
C ASN A 281 -12.84 4.52 19.60
N LYS A 282 -11.78 3.79 19.20
CA LYS A 282 -10.42 4.31 19.15
C LYS A 282 -10.16 5.18 17.91
N ILE A 283 -11.04 5.10 16.93
CA ILE A 283 -11.00 5.85 15.66
C ILE A 283 -11.98 7.00 15.75
N ASN A 284 -11.55 8.21 15.40
CA ASN A 284 -12.44 9.32 15.19
C ASN A 284 -13.25 9.09 13.90
N LYS A 285 -14.50 8.65 14.06
CA LYS A 285 -15.40 8.25 12.97
C LYS A 285 -15.78 9.43 12.06
N ASP A 286 -15.80 10.66 12.56
CA ASP A 286 -16.11 11.87 11.77
C ASP A 286 -15.02 12.17 10.72
N LYS A 287 -13.85 11.56 10.87
CA LYS A 287 -12.71 11.67 9.95
C LYS A 287 -12.58 10.47 9.03
N VAL A 288 -13.55 9.55 9.03
CA VAL A 288 -13.55 8.34 8.21
C VAL A 288 -14.85 8.25 7.41
N LEU A 289 -14.72 8.14 6.10
CA LEU A 289 -15.82 7.76 5.21
C LEU A 289 -15.67 6.28 4.83
N ILE A 290 -16.69 5.49 5.15
CA ILE A 290 -16.78 4.09 4.71
C ILE A 290 -17.14 4.07 3.22
N VAL A 291 -16.27 3.47 2.40
CA VAL A 291 -16.43 3.34 0.95
C VAL A 291 -16.67 1.87 0.59
N ASN A 292 -17.91 1.54 0.30
CA ASN A 292 -18.27 0.19 -0.13
C ASN A 292 -17.83 -0.04 -1.59
N PHE A 293 -17.15 -1.16 -1.87
CA PHE A 293 -16.71 -1.54 -3.21
C PHE A 293 -17.88 -1.65 -4.20
N ASN A 294 -19.01 -2.21 -3.76
CA ASN A 294 -20.18 -2.33 -4.61
C ASN A 294 -20.75 -0.97 -5.01
N SER A 295 -20.81 -0.01 -4.08
CA SER A 295 -21.20 1.37 -4.39
C SER A 295 -20.24 2.04 -5.37
N MET A 296 -18.93 1.76 -5.24
CA MET A 296 -17.93 2.27 -6.19
C MET A 296 -18.13 1.70 -7.60
N MET A 297 -18.65 0.47 -7.74
CA MET A 297 -18.88 -0.16 -9.04
C MET A 297 -20.23 0.20 -9.66
N ASN A 298 -21.28 0.35 -8.84
CA ASN A 298 -22.66 0.47 -9.32
C ASN A 298 -23.20 1.91 -9.25
N ASP A 299 -22.77 2.69 -8.23
CA ASP A 299 -23.31 4.00 -7.88
C ASP A 299 -22.16 5.01 -7.69
N PHE A 300 -21.21 5.01 -8.62
CA PHE A 300 -19.98 5.79 -8.51
C PHE A 300 -20.22 7.30 -8.39
N ASP A 301 -21.20 7.82 -9.10
CA ASP A 301 -21.65 9.21 -9.04
C ASP A 301 -22.12 9.62 -7.63
N LEU A 302 -23.02 8.83 -7.03
CA LEU A 302 -23.49 9.06 -5.66
C LEU A 302 -22.36 8.91 -4.62
N LEU A 303 -21.44 7.97 -4.83
CA LEU A 303 -20.27 7.84 -3.98
C LEU A 303 -19.36 9.06 -4.08
N MET A 304 -19.15 9.59 -5.29
CA MET A 304 -18.30 10.76 -5.49
C MET A 304 -18.90 12.03 -4.87
N ASP A 305 -20.22 12.20 -4.90
CA ASP A 305 -20.87 13.31 -4.19
C ASP A 305 -20.56 13.28 -2.69
N LYS A 306 -20.63 12.08 -2.05
CA LYS A 306 -20.24 11.89 -0.65
C LYS A 306 -18.75 12.21 -0.42
N ILE A 307 -17.86 11.75 -1.29
CA ILE A 307 -16.42 12.00 -1.18
C ILE A 307 -16.11 13.49 -1.33
N ILE A 308 -16.74 14.19 -2.27
CA ILE A 308 -16.58 15.64 -2.50
C ILE A 308 -16.94 16.42 -1.24
N ILE A 309 -18.11 16.13 -0.66
CA ILE A 309 -18.56 16.76 0.58
C ILE A 309 -17.59 16.43 1.74
N PHE A 310 -17.27 15.16 1.93
CA PHE A 310 -16.42 14.69 3.02
C PHE A 310 -15.00 15.28 2.97
N THR A 311 -14.44 15.43 1.76
CA THR A 311 -13.09 15.96 1.56
C THR A 311 -13.06 17.48 1.38
N ASN A 312 -14.22 18.13 1.40
CA ASN A 312 -14.39 19.57 1.14
C ASN A 312 -13.70 19.98 -0.18
N HIS A 313 -13.95 19.20 -1.24
CA HIS A 313 -13.41 19.47 -2.57
C HIS A 313 -14.40 20.28 -3.42
N SER A 314 -13.87 21.13 -4.30
CA SER A 314 -14.72 21.92 -5.20
C SER A 314 -15.40 21.05 -6.27
N ASN A 315 -16.70 21.20 -6.45
CA ASN A 315 -17.48 20.44 -7.41
C ASN A 315 -17.64 21.22 -8.73
N SER A 316 -16.64 21.16 -9.61
CA SER A 316 -16.65 21.82 -10.92
C SER A 316 -17.50 21.06 -11.95
N SER A 317 -17.96 21.76 -12.98
CA SER A 317 -18.69 21.13 -14.11
C SER A 317 -17.85 20.08 -14.85
N SER A 318 -16.54 20.33 -15.00
CA SER A 318 -15.60 19.35 -15.58
C SER A 318 -15.47 18.09 -14.74
N LEU A 319 -15.39 18.22 -13.41
CA LEU A 319 -15.35 17.08 -12.50
C LEU A 319 -16.64 16.24 -12.60
N LYS A 320 -17.81 16.87 -12.67
CA LYS A 320 -19.09 16.16 -12.87
C LYS A 320 -19.13 15.36 -14.15
N SER A 321 -18.61 15.89 -15.25
CA SER A 321 -18.53 15.18 -16.53
C SER A 321 -17.63 13.93 -16.42
N ILE A 322 -16.45 14.06 -15.81
CA ILE A 322 -15.51 12.95 -15.59
C ILE A 322 -16.13 11.87 -14.69
N ILE A 323 -16.83 12.28 -13.64
CA ILE A 323 -17.53 11.34 -12.73
C ILE A 323 -18.60 10.56 -13.50
N LYS A 324 -19.42 11.24 -14.31
CA LYS A 324 -20.49 10.60 -15.09
C LYS A 324 -19.93 9.59 -16.11
N GLU A 325 -18.89 9.96 -16.83
CA GLU A 325 -18.20 9.05 -17.75
C GLU A 325 -17.63 7.83 -17.02
N THR A 326 -16.96 8.06 -15.90
CA THR A 326 -16.38 6.97 -15.07
C THR A 326 -17.48 6.06 -14.53
N SER A 327 -18.59 6.61 -14.04
CA SER A 327 -19.74 5.85 -13.57
C SER A 327 -20.27 4.89 -14.64
N ASN A 328 -20.44 5.38 -15.89
CA ASN A 328 -20.88 4.54 -17.00
C ASN A 328 -19.88 3.41 -17.30
N ASN A 329 -18.59 3.72 -17.28
CA ASN A 329 -17.53 2.73 -17.51
C ASN A 329 -17.49 1.66 -16.41
N GLN A 330 -17.70 2.05 -15.14
CA GLN A 330 -17.75 1.11 -14.01
C GLN A 330 -18.97 0.18 -14.09
N LYS A 331 -20.15 0.69 -14.41
CA LYS A 331 -21.36 -0.14 -14.59
C LYS A 331 -21.21 -1.17 -15.73
N ALA A 332 -20.46 -0.82 -16.77
CA ALA A 332 -20.18 -1.72 -17.90
C ALA A 332 -19.08 -2.75 -17.56
N TYR A 333 -18.25 -2.51 -16.53
CA TYR A 333 -17.14 -3.37 -16.19
C TYR A 333 -17.61 -4.64 -15.46
N LYS A 334 -17.33 -5.80 -16.05
CA LYS A 334 -17.51 -7.10 -15.40
C LYS A 334 -16.15 -7.71 -15.10
N SER A 335 -15.85 -7.93 -13.82
CA SER A 335 -14.64 -8.63 -13.42
C SER A 335 -14.64 -10.05 -13.97
N LYS A 336 -13.60 -10.43 -14.71
CA LYS A 336 -13.37 -11.79 -15.20
C LYS A 336 -12.62 -12.68 -14.20
N HIS A 337 -12.21 -12.12 -13.06
CA HIS A 337 -11.41 -12.85 -12.08
C HIS A 337 -12.32 -13.69 -11.16
N LYS A 338 -12.23 -15.00 -11.32
CA LYS A 338 -12.73 -15.98 -10.34
C LYS A 338 -11.50 -16.51 -9.59
N TYR A 339 -11.52 -16.41 -8.28
CA TYR A 339 -10.44 -16.93 -7.45
C TYR A 339 -10.84 -18.31 -6.94
N ASP A 340 -10.01 -19.31 -7.23
CA ASP A 340 -10.16 -20.65 -6.72
C ASP A 340 -9.60 -20.72 -5.29
N LEU A 341 -10.49 -20.79 -4.30
CA LEU A 341 -10.13 -20.90 -2.89
C LEU A 341 -9.37 -22.18 -2.59
N SER A 342 -9.74 -23.27 -3.28
CA SER A 342 -9.15 -24.60 -3.06
C SER A 342 -7.64 -24.60 -3.38
N LYS A 343 -7.23 -23.76 -4.35
CA LYS A 343 -5.81 -23.54 -4.70
C LYS A 343 -4.97 -23.06 -3.50
N PHE A 344 -5.61 -22.38 -2.57
CA PHE A 344 -4.97 -21.84 -1.36
C PHE A 344 -5.30 -22.67 -0.11
N GLY A 345 -6.01 -23.80 -0.26
CA GLY A 345 -6.46 -24.61 0.88
C GLY A 345 -7.47 -23.89 1.77
N LEU A 346 -8.25 -22.97 1.20
CA LEU A 346 -9.25 -22.16 1.90
C LEU A 346 -10.66 -22.56 1.50
N THR A 347 -11.60 -22.34 2.42
CA THR A 347 -13.03 -22.44 2.17
C THR A 347 -13.69 -21.09 2.44
N LYS A 348 -14.87 -20.89 1.87
CA LYS A 348 -15.69 -19.70 2.13
C LYS A 348 -16.03 -19.60 3.62
N ASP A 349 -16.48 -20.69 4.22
CA ASP A 349 -16.90 -20.76 5.62
C ASP A 349 -15.76 -20.38 6.58
N LYS A 350 -14.51 -20.83 6.29
CA LYS A 350 -13.35 -20.45 7.08
C LYS A 350 -13.11 -18.93 7.05
N ILE A 351 -13.19 -18.32 5.86
CA ILE A 351 -12.99 -16.86 5.72
C ILE A 351 -14.11 -16.10 6.43
N GLU A 352 -15.36 -16.54 6.29
CA GLU A 352 -16.52 -15.92 6.94
C GLU A 352 -16.43 -16.04 8.46
N GLN A 353 -16.01 -17.20 8.97
CA GLN A 353 -15.79 -17.42 10.39
C GLN A 353 -14.66 -16.55 10.94
N ASP A 354 -13.49 -16.56 10.29
CA ASP A 354 -12.32 -15.80 10.71
C ASP A 354 -12.55 -14.27 10.65
N CYS A 355 -13.41 -13.80 9.72
CA CYS A 355 -13.75 -12.40 9.54
C CYS A 355 -15.13 -12.02 10.11
N LYS A 356 -15.75 -12.85 10.97
CA LYS A 356 -17.12 -12.67 11.43
C LYS A 356 -17.42 -11.26 11.92
N LYS A 357 -16.59 -10.70 12.81
CA LYS A 357 -16.78 -9.32 13.34
C LYS A 357 -16.75 -8.26 12.25
N TYR A 358 -15.89 -8.43 11.25
CA TYR A 358 -15.83 -7.52 10.12
C TYR A 358 -17.12 -7.55 9.28
N TYR A 359 -17.69 -8.74 9.07
CA TYR A 359 -19.00 -8.88 8.41
C TYR A 359 -20.10 -8.17 9.19
N GLU A 360 -20.19 -8.42 10.50
CA GLU A 360 -21.19 -7.82 11.38
C GLU A 360 -21.13 -6.29 11.40
N THR A 361 -19.91 -5.71 11.28
CA THR A 361 -19.72 -4.26 11.38
C THR A 361 -19.87 -3.55 10.04
N PHE A 362 -19.43 -4.13 8.91
CA PHE A 362 -19.25 -3.38 7.66
C PHE A 362 -19.97 -3.97 6.44
N ILE A 363 -20.42 -5.23 6.48
CA ILE A 363 -21.00 -5.91 5.30
C ILE A 363 -22.49 -6.16 5.44
N ASN A 364 -22.95 -6.61 6.62
CA ASN A 364 -24.34 -6.99 6.93
C ASN A 364 -25.21 -5.79 7.27
#